data_15ce08eeccebd5df82cfbf68b833de04
#
_entry.id   15ce08eeccebd5df82cfbf68b833de04
#
_cell.length_a   1.000
_cell.length_b   1.000
_cell.length_c   1.000
_cell.angle_alpha   90.00
_cell.angle_beta   90.00
_cell.angle_gamma   90.00
#
_symmetry.space_group_name_H-M   'P 1'
#
loop_
_entity.id
_entity.type
_entity.pdbx_description
1 polymer ?
#
loop_
_entity_poly.entity_id
_entity_poly.type
_entity_poly.pdbx_seq_one_letter_code
_entity_poly.pdbx_strand_id
1 'polypeptide(L)'
;MADLVLRGGAVYTVDAARSWATGIAVDQGRIVAVGRNGDALEAWIEPHTEVISLEGRIVLPGFQDAHVHPPRAGLDLLRCNLHASDNRDAYLDTIARYAERNSGEPWILGGGWAMDAFAGGTPTLHDLDRVVPDRPVFLMNRDGHGAWVNSRALALAGITASTADPPDGRIERNDDGEPAGTLQEGAMTLARRAIPPDTAVDYERGLRVAQDYLISLGITAWQDADVTPETEEAYRTVAGRDELIARVVGALWWERSAGEEQIEYLIARRARGPAGRFRPTSVKMMLDGVAENSTASMLDPYLGSDGHPTPNRGIDFIDPEMLPRYVTRLDAEGFQVHFHAIGDRAVRNALDAVEAARRANGWSDARHHISHIQLIASEDLARFRRLGVVANGQPFWAVYEGYQSELTIPFFGPERSARQYPFRSLLRNGATLAFGSDWSVSTPDPLLQIETAVRRVSPDHRWELPFYPEERVSLADAIAAFTAGSAYVNHYDDQTGSIELGKAADLVVLDRNIFEFASVGDATVLATIIDGEFAFRSDESRV
;
A
#
# COMPACT_ATOMS: atom_id res chain seq x y z
N MET A 1 -17.82 -32.06 -11.90
CA MET A 1 -17.19 -31.94 -13.23
C MET A 1 -16.50 -30.60 -13.24
N ALA A 2 -15.48 -30.38 -14.06
CA ALA A 2 -14.75 -29.11 -13.96
C ALA A 2 -14.90 -28.28 -15.24
N ASP A 3 -14.97 -26.96 -15.07
CA ASP A 3 -14.91 -25.99 -16.17
C ASP A 3 -13.44 -25.81 -16.62
N LEU A 4 -12.51 -25.80 -15.63
CA LEU A 4 -11.08 -25.59 -15.85
C LEU A 4 -10.25 -26.61 -15.06
N VAL A 5 -9.21 -27.16 -15.70
CA VAL A 5 -8.18 -28.00 -15.05
C VAL A 5 -6.80 -27.46 -15.38
N LEU A 6 -6.05 -27.07 -14.35
CA LEU A 6 -4.63 -26.73 -14.44
C LEU A 6 -3.81 -27.94 -14.00
N ARG A 7 -2.88 -28.45 -14.81
CA ARG A 7 -2.10 -29.67 -14.50
C ARG A 7 -0.68 -29.66 -15.04
N GLY A 8 0.16 -30.54 -14.49
CA GLY A 8 1.53 -30.73 -14.99
C GLY A 8 2.53 -29.66 -14.60
N GLY A 9 2.27 -28.95 -13.50
CA GLY A 9 3.18 -27.98 -12.92
C GLY A 9 3.26 -28.08 -11.39
N ALA A 10 3.81 -27.06 -10.77
CA ALA A 10 3.85 -26.92 -9.32
C ALA A 10 2.63 -26.11 -8.83
N VAL A 11 1.98 -26.55 -7.76
CA VAL A 11 0.92 -25.81 -7.08
C VAL A 11 1.32 -25.66 -5.62
N TYR A 12 1.59 -24.44 -5.17
CA TYR A 12 1.85 -24.14 -3.78
C TYR A 12 0.59 -23.57 -3.14
N THR A 13 -0.02 -24.35 -2.23
CA THR A 13 -1.40 -24.11 -1.81
C THR A 13 -1.56 -22.99 -0.78
N VAL A 14 -0.52 -22.64 -0.05
CA VAL A 14 -0.55 -21.69 1.07
C VAL A 14 -1.61 -22.06 2.14
N ASP A 15 -2.04 -23.33 2.17
CA ASP A 15 -2.86 -23.86 3.27
C ASP A 15 -2.05 -23.89 4.59
N ALA A 16 -2.70 -24.20 5.70
CA ALA A 16 -2.05 -24.25 7.02
C ALA A 16 -0.81 -25.17 7.06
N ALA A 17 -0.77 -26.21 6.22
CA ALA A 17 0.34 -27.14 6.10
C ALA A 17 1.38 -26.72 5.04
N ARG A 18 1.11 -25.63 4.28
CA ARG A 18 1.94 -25.18 3.15
C ARG A 18 2.21 -26.30 2.15
N SER A 19 1.15 -26.97 1.75
CA SER A 19 1.18 -28.17 0.93
C SER A 19 1.57 -27.87 -0.52
N TRP A 20 2.04 -28.92 -1.20
CA TRP A 20 2.30 -28.91 -2.64
C TRP A 20 1.37 -29.87 -3.37
N ALA A 21 0.98 -29.48 -4.57
CA ALA A 21 0.18 -30.28 -5.49
C ALA A 21 0.75 -30.16 -6.92
N THR A 22 0.17 -30.88 -7.87
CA THR A 22 0.59 -30.87 -9.28
C THR A 22 -0.51 -30.41 -10.23
N GLY A 23 -1.68 -30.04 -9.67
CA GLY A 23 -2.77 -29.48 -10.44
C GLY A 23 -4.01 -29.23 -9.61
N ILE A 24 -4.97 -28.52 -10.22
CA ILE A 24 -6.22 -28.04 -9.63
C ILE A 24 -7.35 -28.26 -10.62
N ALA A 25 -8.54 -28.66 -10.15
CA ALA A 25 -9.78 -28.60 -10.91
C ALA A 25 -10.71 -27.55 -10.33
N VAL A 26 -11.35 -26.77 -11.20
CA VAL A 26 -12.26 -25.68 -10.88
C VAL A 26 -13.61 -25.94 -11.54
N ASP A 27 -14.69 -25.74 -10.79
CA ASP A 27 -16.07 -25.83 -11.26
C ASP A 27 -16.88 -24.66 -10.68
N GLN A 28 -17.59 -23.95 -11.53
CA GLN A 28 -18.39 -22.78 -11.16
C GLN A 28 -17.62 -21.78 -10.26
N GLY A 29 -16.39 -21.49 -10.65
CA GLY A 29 -15.53 -20.55 -9.95
C GLY A 29 -14.94 -21.05 -8.61
N ARG A 30 -15.15 -22.33 -8.24
CA ARG A 30 -14.68 -22.93 -7.00
C ARG A 30 -13.66 -24.04 -7.25
N ILE A 31 -12.70 -24.15 -6.34
CA ILE A 31 -11.74 -25.25 -6.33
C ILE A 31 -12.46 -26.52 -5.87
N VAL A 32 -12.59 -27.49 -6.78
CA VAL A 32 -13.29 -28.77 -6.51
C VAL A 32 -12.33 -29.95 -6.33
N ALA A 33 -11.09 -29.82 -6.81
CA ALA A 33 -10.04 -30.81 -6.54
C ALA A 33 -8.66 -30.15 -6.51
N VAL A 34 -7.77 -30.71 -5.67
CA VAL A 34 -6.35 -30.39 -5.59
C VAL A 34 -5.58 -31.71 -5.72
N GLY A 35 -4.95 -31.91 -6.88
CA GLY A 35 -4.30 -33.18 -7.22
C GLY A 35 -2.83 -33.21 -6.80
N ARG A 36 -2.44 -34.22 -6.02
CA ARG A 36 -1.03 -34.45 -5.67
C ARG A 36 -0.29 -35.29 -6.70
N ASN A 37 -1.01 -36.01 -7.56
CA ASN A 37 -0.48 -36.82 -8.65
C ASN A 37 -1.28 -36.50 -9.92
N GLY A 38 -0.65 -36.54 -11.10
CA GLY A 38 -1.27 -36.18 -12.38
C GLY A 38 -2.60 -36.88 -12.67
N ASP A 39 -2.74 -38.15 -12.27
CA ASP A 39 -3.94 -38.98 -12.53
C ASP A 39 -5.15 -38.58 -11.63
N ALA A 40 -4.94 -37.85 -10.55
CA ALA A 40 -6.01 -37.47 -9.60
C ALA A 40 -7.05 -36.51 -10.21
N LEU A 41 -6.72 -35.84 -11.31
CA LEU A 41 -7.60 -34.84 -11.94
C LEU A 41 -8.32 -35.38 -13.19
N GLU A 42 -7.94 -36.57 -13.72
CA GLU A 42 -8.58 -37.15 -14.92
C GLU A 42 -10.09 -37.33 -14.75
N ALA A 43 -10.54 -37.66 -13.53
CA ALA A 43 -11.97 -37.84 -13.22
C ALA A 43 -12.80 -36.55 -13.33
N TRP A 44 -12.14 -35.38 -13.40
CA TRP A 44 -12.77 -34.09 -13.49
C TRP A 44 -12.83 -33.54 -14.92
N ILE A 45 -12.12 -34.21 -15.88
CA ILE A 45 -12.01 -33.73 -17.26
C ILE A 45 -13.13 -34.32 -18.09
N GLU A 46 -13.87 -33.47 -18.78
CA GLU A 46 -14.91 -33.79 -19.74
C GLU A 46 -14.67 -33.04 -21.07
N PRO A 47 -15.45 -33.34 -22.14
CA PRO A 47 -15.25 -32.70 -23.45
C PRO A 47 -15.33 -31.16 -23.46
N HIS A 48 -16.00 -30.56 -22.49
CA HIS A 48 -16.13 -29.09 -22.34
C HIS A 48 -15.11 -28.47 -21.37
N THR A 49 -14.36 -29.28 -20.63
CA THR A 49 -13.36 -28.82 -19.68
C THR A 49 -12.19 -28.15 -20.40
N GLU A 50 -11.89 -26.90 -20.06
CA GLU A 50 -10.63 -26.25 -20.47
C GLU A 50 -9.48 -26.89 -19.70
N VAL A 51 -8.54 -27.51 -20.39
CA VAL A 51 -7.38 -28.18 -19.77
C VAL A 51 -6.11 -27.43 -20.15
N ILE A 52 -5.44 -26.88 -19.14
CA ILE A 52 -4.21 -26.12 -19.32
C ILE A 52 -3.02 -26.91 -18.78
N SER A 53 -2.02 -27.10 -19.62
CA SER A 53 -0.73 -27.69 -19.24
C SER A 53 0.20 -26.61 -18.69
N LEU A 54 0.57 -26.76 -17.42
CA LEU A 54 1.46 -25.81 -16.74
C LEU A 54 2.93 -25.94 -17.13
N GLU A 55 3.33 -27.09 -17.72
CA GLU A 55 4.70 -27.32 -18.23
C GLU A 55 5.81 -27.00 -17.20
N GLY A 56 5.59 -27.34 -15.93
CA GLY A 56 6.53 -27.03 -14.84
C GLY A 56 6.41 -25.64 -14.22
N ARG A 57 5.52 -24.80 -14.73
CA ARG A 57 5.18 -23.49 -14.15
C ARG A 57 4.53 -23.63 -12.77
N ILE A 58 4.47 -22.54 -12.00
CA ILE A 58 3.83 -22.55 -10.68
C ILE A 58 2.49 -21.83 -10.68
N VAL A 59 1.56 -22.39 -9.92
CA VAL A 59 0.30 -21.75 -9.53
C VAL A 59 0.35 -21.43 -8.04
N LEU A 60 0.01 -20.20 -7.71
CA LEU A 60 -0.18 -19.70 -6.35
C LEU A 60 -1.63 -19.24 -6.16
N PRO A 61 -2.13 -19.07 -4.91
CA PRO A 61 -3.31 -18.25 -4.68
C PRO A 61 -3.09 -16.86 -5.28
N GLY A 62 -4.12 -16.25 -5.82
CA GLY A 62 -4.05 -14.87 -6.28
C GLY A 62 -3.51 -13.96 -5.17
N PHE A 63 -2.58 -13.09 -5.53
CA PHE A 63 -2.04 -12.13 -4.57
C PHE A 63 -3.13 -11.18 -4.09
N GLN A 64 -2.98 -10.69 -2.86
CA GLN A 64 -3.85 -9.69 -2.28
C GLN A 64 -3.00 -8.59 -1.64
N ASP A 65 -3.41 -7.36 -1.87
CA ASP A 65 -2.72 -6.19 -1.34
C ASP A 65 -3.47 -5.64 -0.13
N ALA A 66 -2.85 -5.65 1.06
CA ALA A 66 -3.50 -5.22 2.29
C ALA A 66 -3.48 -3.70 2.51
N HIS A 67 -2.81 -2.93 1.63
CA HIS A 67 -2.70 -1.48 1.73
C HIS A 67 -2.31 -0.87 0.37
N VAL A 68 -3.26 -0.28 -0.33
CA VAL A 68 -3.05 0.32 -1.65
C VAL A 68 -4.07 1.44 -1.89
N HIS A 69 -3.84 2.31 -2.89
CA HIS A 69 -4.67 3.48 -3.20
C HIS A 69 -5.14 3.49 -4.68
N PRO A 70 -5.89 2.47 -5.17
CA PRO A 70 -6.08 2.26 -6.60
C PRO A 70 -6.75 3.40 -7.36
N PRO A 71 -7.86 4.03 -6.91
CA PRO A 71 -8.47 5.10 -7.67
C PRO A 71 -7.54 6.28 -7.89
N ARG A 72 -6.78 6.63 -6.86
CA ARG A 72 -5.82 7.73 -6.90
C ARG A 72 -4.59 7.37 -7.72
N ALA A 73 -3.98 6.21 -7.46
CA ALA A 73 -2.80 5.76 -8.17
C ALA A 73 -3.06 5.59 -9.67
N GLY A 74 -4.22 5.06 -10.05
CA GLY A 74 -4.63 5.00 -11.46
C GLY A 74 -4.87 6.37 -12.08
N LEU A 75 -5.38 7.33 -11.32
CA LEU A 75 -5.51 8.70 -11.79
C LEU A 75 -4.12 9.35 -11.97
N ASP A 76 -3.17 9.07 -11.09
CA ASP A 76 -1.79 9.53 -11.20
C ASP A 76 -1.09 8.96 -12.45
N LEU A 77 -1.41 7.72 -12.86
CA LEU A 77 -0.94 7.16 -14.15
C LEU A 77 -1.45 7.95 -15.37
N LEU A 78 -2.61 8.59 -15.26
CA LEU A 78 -3.21 9.40 -16.32
C LEU A 78 -2.69 10.86 -16.33
N ARG A 79 -1.95 11.27 -15.29
CA ARG A 79 -1.43 12.63 -15.07
C ARG A 79 0.07 12.72 -15.33
N CYS A 80 0.70 13.81 -14.86
CA CYS A 80 2.16 13.97 -14.92
C CYS A 80 2.84 12.97 -13.97
N ASN A 81 3.06 11.77 -14.46
CA ASN A 81 3.61 10.65 -13.71
C ASN A 81 5.16 10.70 -13.76
N LEU A 82 5.78 10.82 -12.59
CA LEU A 82 7.23 10.92 -12.41
C LEU A 82 7.86 9.63 -11.85
N HIS A 83 7.07 8.61 -11.52
CA HIS A 83 7.55 7.39 -10.87
C HIS A 83 8.60 6.60 -11.67
N ALA A 84 8.58 6.73 -13.00
CA ALA A 84 9.54 6.06 -13.88
C ALA A 84 10.92 6.76 -13.96
N SER A 85 11.09 7.90 -13.29
CA SER A 85 12.33 8.68 -13.25
C SER A 85 12.91 8.66 -11.83
N ASP A 86 14.22 8.87 -11.72
CA ASP A 86 14.97 8.75 -10.47
C ASP A 86 15.88 9.96 -10.16
N ASN A 87 15.87 10.97 -11.05
CA ASN A 87 16.72 12.15 -10.87
C ASN A 87 16.01 13.43 -11.32
N ARG A 88 16.51 14.55 -10.80
CA ARG A 88 15.95 15.90 -11.02
C ARG A 88 15.77 16.26 -12.49
N ASP A 89 16.78 16.00 -13.34
CA ASP A 89 16.74 16.43 -14.74
C ASP A 89 15.73 15.61 -15.54
N ALA A 90 15.62 14.31 -15.29
CA ALA A 90 14.60 13.45 -15.88
C ALA A 90 13.18 13.84 -15.46
N TYR A 91 13.00 14.30 -14.21
CA TYR A 91 11.71 14.86 -13.77
C TYR A 91 11.35 16.10 -14.57
N LEU A 92 12.27 17.06 -14.69
CA LEU A 92 12.03 18.31 -15.40
C LEU A 92 11.71 18.08 -16.89
N ASP A 93 12.40 17.16 -17.53
CA ASP A 93 12.12 16.76 -18.91
C ASP A 93 10.72 16.13 -19.05
N THR A 94 10.30 15.31 -18.10
CA THR A 94 8.98 14.68 -18.09
C THR A 94 7.88 15.72 -17.88
N ILE A 95 8.07 16.64 -16.93
CA ILE A 95 7.14 17.74 -16.64
C ILE A 95 6.98 18.63 -17.87
N ALA A 96 8.08 19.03 -18.52
CA ALA A 96 8.06 19.87 -19.71
C ALA A 96 7.28 19.21 -20.85
N ARG A 97 7.57 17.93 -21.15
CA ARG A 97 6.87 17.17 -22.19
C ARG A 97 5.39 16.97 -21.87
N TYR A 98 5.06 16.73 -20.62
CA TYR A 98 3.64 16.61 -20.20
C TYR A 98 2.91 17.95 -20.38
N ALA A 99 3.50 19.05 -19.94
CA ALA A 99 2.94 20.38 -20.04
C ALA A 99 2.70 20.80 -21.49
N GLU A 100 3.62 20.47 -22.41
CA GLU A 100 3.48 20.74 -23.85
C GLU A 100 2.32 19.93 -24.47
N ARG A 101 2.26 18.63 -24.19
CA ARG A 101 1.22 17.73 -24.73
C ARG A 101 -0.16 18.05 -24.19
N ASN A 102 -0.26 18.60 -22.98
CA ASN A 102 -1.50 18.91 -22.29
C ASN A 102 -1.68 20.44 -22.13
N SER A 103 -1.49 21.18 -23.22
CA SER A 103 -1.54 22.66 -23.21
C SER A 103 -2.90 23.24 -22.82
N GLY A 104 -3.97 22.47 -22.89
CA GLY A 104 -5.34 22.87 -22.49
C GLY A 104 -5.62 22.71 -20.99
N GLU A 105 -4.77 21.99 -20.24
CA GLU A 105 -4.99 21.78 -18.81
C GLU A 105 -4.65 23.04 -18.01
N PRO A 106 -5.56 23.52 -17.13
CA PRO A 106 -5.36 24.74 -16.35
C PRO A 106 -4.29 24.58 -15.26
N TRP A 107 -4.03 23.35 -14.79
CA TRP A 107 -3.01 22.97 -13.83
C TRP A 107 -2.17 21.82 -14.37
N ILE A 108 -0.89 21.80 -14.00
CA ILE A 108 -0.07 20.59 -14.13
C ILE A 108 -0.17 19.84 -12.79
N LEU A 109 -0.92 18.75 -12.81
CA LEU A 109 -1.14 17.87 -11.65
C LEU A 109 -0.46 16.53 -11.88
N GLY A 110 -0.02 15.89 -10.81
CA GLY A 110 0.61 14.57 -10.83
C GLY A 110 1.55 14.38 -9.66
N GLY A 111 2.58 13.56 -9.83
CA GLY A 111 3.54 13.30 -8.77
C GLY A 111 4.46 12.12 -9.03
N GLY A 112 5.10 11.64 -7.95
CA GLY A 112 6.00 10.49 -7.99
C GLY A 112 7.48 10.85 -7.98
N TRP A 113 7.83 12.13 -7.72
CA TRP A 113 9.22 12.51 -7.50
C TRP A 113 9.72 12.01 -6.15
N ALA A 114 10.97 11.55 -6.10
CA ALA A 114 11.61 11.07 -4.89
C ALA A 114 12.39 12.17 -4.18
N MET A 115 12.32 12.19 -2.85
CA MET A 115 12.99 13.22 -2.04
C MET A 115 14.51 13.15 -2.18
N ASP A 116 15.08 11.95 -2.23
CA ASP A 116 16.54 11.72 -2.34
C ASP A 116 17.14 12.17 -3.69
N ALA A 117 16.31 12.46 -4.69
CA ALA A 117 16.76 13.11 -5.92
C ALA A 117 17.13 14.60 -5.74
N PHE A 118 16.88 15.19 -4.57
CA PHE A 118 17.09 16.59 -4.26
C PHE A 118 17.90 16.78 -2.98
N ALA A 119 18.79 17.77 -2.96
CA ALA A 119 19.57 18.08 -1.78
C ALA A 119 18.66 18.42 -0.57
N GLY A 120 18.84 17.71 0.53
CA GLY A 120 17.98 17.86 1.72
C GLY A 120 16.53 17.41 1.52
N GLY A 121 16.23 16.68 0.45
CA GLY A 121 14.89 16.15 0.18
C GLY A 121 13.87 17.18 -0.33
N THR A 122 14.28 18.42 -0.61
CA THR A 122 13.36 19.54 -0.89
C THR A 122 13.65 20.22 -2.22
N PRO A 123 12.88 19.95 -3.31
CA PRO A 123 13.00 20.64 -4.58
C PRO A 123 12.54 22.11 -4.48
N THR A 124 13.03 22.93 -5.42
CA THR A 124 12.73 24.38 -5.43
C THR A 124 11.73 24.76 -6.51
N LEU A 125 10.97 25.84 -6.27
CA LEU A 125 10.02 26.39 -7.23
C LEU A 125 10.70 26.87 -8.54
N HIS A 126 11.98 27.30 -8.48
CA HIS A 126 12.70 27.82 -9.65
C HIS A 126 12.87 26.78 -10.77
N ASP A 127 12.98 25.52 -10.42
CA ASP A 127 13.08 24.45 -11.41
C ASP A 127 11.78 24.30 -12.20
N LEU A 128 10.65 24.34 -11.50
CA LEU A 128 9.33 24.29 -12.14
C LEU A 128 9.02 25.56 -12.93
N ASP A 129 9.33 26.74 -12.41
CA ASP A 129 9.12 28.02 -13.08
C ASP A 129 9.87 28.10 -14.42
N ARG A 130 11.03 27.43 -14.50
CA ARG A 130 11.82 27.37 -15.74
C ARG A 130 11.15 26.53 -16.82
N VAL A 131 10.51 25.42 -16.46
CA VAL A 131 9.93 24.45 -17.43
C VAL A 131 8.43 24.66 -17.64
N VAL A 132 7.70 25.24 -16.67
CA VAL A 132 6.28 25.57 -16.74
C VAL A 132 6.05 26.99 -16.17
N PRO A 133 6.40 28.06 -16.93
CA PRO A 133 6.27 29.43 -16.45
C PRO A 133 4.83 29.98 -16.54
N ASP A 134 3.97 29.34 -17.32
CA ASP A 134 2.65 29.87 -17.71
C ASP A 134 1.49 29.33 -16.90
N ARG A 135 1.63 28.19 -16.22
CA ARG A 135 0.57 27.48 -15.47
C ARG A 135 1.01 27.11 -14.06
N PRO A 136 0.07 27.00 -13.12
CA PRO A 136 0.35 26.48 -11.79
C PRO A 136 0.67 24.98 -11.86
N VAL A 137 1.64 24.55 -11.03
CA VAL A 137 2.13 23.19 -10.92
C VAL A 137 1.97 22.71 -9.49
N PHE A 138 1.42 21.51 -9.31
CA PHE A 138 1.34 20.81 -8.02
C PHE A 138 1.66 19.33 -8.26
N LEU A 139 2.82 18.89 -7.80
CA LEU A 139 3.31 17.52 -7.98
C LEU A 139 3.61 16.92 -6.62
N MET A 140 2.89 15.88 -6.25
CA MET A 140 3.13 15.17 -5.00
C MET A 140 4.44 14.40 -5.06
N ASN A 141 5.15 14.31 -3.95
CA ASN A 141 6.25 13.37 -3.84
C ASN A 141 5.74 11.90 -3.87
N ARG A 142 6.66 10.98 -4.03
CA ARG A 142 6.36 9.55 -4.16
C ARG A 142 5.63 9.01 -2.94
N ASP A 143 6.04 9.41 -1.74
CA ASP A 143 5.47 8.95 -0.47
C ASP A 143 4.13 9.64 -0.09
N GLY A 144 3.74 10.69 -0.82
CA GLY A 144 2.47 11.38 -0.59
C GLY A 144 2.49 12.41 0.56
N HIS A 145 3.62 12.62 1.22
CA HIS A 145 3.80 13.49 2.38
C HIS A 145 4.39 14.87 2.07
N GLY A 146 4.65 15.16 0.80
CA GLY A 146 5.14 16.45 0.33
C GLY A 146 4.60 16.82 -1.05
N ALA A 147 4.63 18.10 -1.38
CA ALA A 147 4.28 18.59 -2.71
C ALA A 147 5.31 19.59 -3.22
N TRP A 148 5.67 19.48 -4.49
CA TRP A 148 6.49 20.41 -5.22
C TRP A 148 5.60 21.35 -6.05
N VAL A 149 5.68 22.64 -5.76
CA VAL A 149 4.82 23.67 -6.34
C VAL A 149 5.65 24.81 -6.93
N ASN A 150 5.15 25.44 -7.99
CA ASN A 150 5.79 26.59 -8.61
C ASN A 150 5.26 27.93 -8.05
N SER A 151 5.86 29.03 -8.48
CA SER A 151 5.46 30.38 -8.05
C SER A 151 4.00 30.70 -8.33
N ARG A 152 3.44 30.20 -9.44
CA ARG A 152 2.02 30.41 -9.77
C ARG A 152 1.08 29.68 -8.84
N ALA A 153 1.40 28.45 -8.47
CA ALA A 153 0.64 27.68 -7.51
C ALA A 153 0.64 28.35 -6.12
N LEU A 154 1.82 28.81 -5.64
CA LEU A 154 1.95 29.55 -4.40
C LEU A 154 1.12 30.84 -4.42
N ALA A 155 1.17 31.59 -5.51
CA ALA A 155 0.42 32.84 -5.67
C ALA A 155 -1.10 32.61 -5.64
N LEU A 156 -1.60 31.58 -6.34
CA LEU A 156 -3.02 31.21 -6.33
C LEU A 156 -3.49 30.74 -4.96
N ALA A 157 -2.62 30.05 -4.22
CA ALA A 157 -2.89 29.58 -2.86
C ALA A 157 -2.77 30.69 -1.80
N GLY A 158 -2.22 31.87 -2.16
CA GLY A 158 -1.96 32.95 -1.22
C GLY A 158 -0.85 32.66 -0.22
N ILE A 159 0.08 31.75 -0.57
CA ILE A 159 1.21 31.35 0.28
C ILE A 159 2.36 32.33 0.07
N THR A 160 2.80 33.00 1.16
CA THR A 160 3.84 34.04 1.17
C THR A 160 4.81 33.84 2.33
N ALA A 161 5.84 34.69 2.46
CA ALA A 161 6.74 34.69 3.59
C ALA A 161 6.02 34.85 4.95
N SER A 162 4.88 35.53 4.97
CA SER A 162 4.09 35.74 6.19
C SER A 162 3.08 34.63 6.51
N THR A 163 2.92 33.65 5.63
CA THR A 163 2.03 32.50 5.87
C THR A 163 2.61 31.62 6.97
N ALA A 164 1.88 31.42 8.06
CA ALA A 164 2.32 30.54 9.14
C ALA A 164 2.27 29.07 8.71
N ASP A 165 3.16 28.28 9.24
CA ASP A 165 3.09 26.82 9.11
C ASP A 165 1.83 26.31 9.83
N PRO A 166 1.08 25.36 9.25
CA PRO A 166 0.01 24.70 9.94
C PRO A 166 0.56 23.80 11.08
N PRO A 167 -0.23 23.50 12.11
CA PRO A 167 0.24 22.71 13.25
C PRO A 167 0.66 21.28 12.88
N ASP A 168 0.21 20.79 11.72
CA ASP A 168 0.44 19.45 11.19
C ASP A 168 1.28 19.46 9.92
N GLY A 169 2.07 20.52 9.65
CA GLY A 169 2.89 20.59 8.44
C GLY A 169 3.86 21.77 8.42
N ARG A 170 4.65 21.84 7.36
CA ARG A 170 5.71 22.84 7.22
C ARG A 170 5.79 23.35 5.77
N ILE A 171 5.96 24.67 5.61
CA ILE A 171 6.32 25.33 4.36
C ILE A 171 7.85 25.43 4.32
N GLU A 172 8.50 24.74 3.39
CA GLU A 172 9.94 24.89 3.24
C GLU A 172 10.28 26.29 2.72
N ARG A 173 11.31 26.91 3.31
CA ARG A 173 11.68 28.29 3.05
C ARG A 173 13.17 28.40 2.69
N ASN A 174 13.48 29.38 1.86
CA ASN A 174 14.86 29.76 1.58
C ASN A 174 15.44 30.61 2.74
N ASP A 175 16.70 31.00 2.63
CA ASP A 175 17.41 31.79 3.66
C ASP A 175 16.78 33.17 3.89
N ASP A 176 16.04 33.70 2.92
CA ASP A 176 15.35 35.00 3.00
C ASP A 176 13.95 34.86 3.65
N GLY A 177 13.53 33.63 4.01
CA GLY A 177 12.23 33.32 4.61
C GLY A 177 11.08 33.19 3.59
N GLU A 178 11.35 33.31 2.30
CA GLU A 178 10.34 33.10 1.26
C GLU A 178 10.07 31.59 1.03
N PRO A 179 8.83 31.20 0.67
CA PRO A 179 8.51 29.81 0.33
C PRO A 179 9.41 29.29 -0.80
N ALA A 180 10.10 28.18 -0.54
CA ALA A 180 11.06 27.59 -1.47
C ALA A 180 10.42 26.75 -2.58
N GLY A 181 9.15 26.33 -2.42
CA GLY A 181 8.42 25.54 -3.39
C GLY A 181 8.11 24.10 -2.95
N THR A 182 8.55 23.68 -1.77
CA THR A 182 8.16 22.41 -1.17
C THR A 182 7.23 22.65 0.02
N LEU A 183 6.13 21.91 0.06
CA LEU A 183 5.11 21.92 1.12
C LEU A 183 5.05 20.54 1.74
N GLN A 184 5.22 20.44 3.07
CA GLN A 184 5.21 19.18 3.80
C GLN A 184 3.90 18.99 4.56
N GLU A 185 3.34 17.77 4.53
CA GLU A 185 2.19 17.35 5.32
C GLU A 185 0.97 18.29 5.17
N GLY A 186 0.42 18.79 6.27
CA GLY A 186 -0.71 19.73 6.28
C GLY A 186 -0.52 20.99 5.47
N ALA A 187 0.74 21.42 5.23
CA ALA A 187 1.02 22.56 4.36
C ALA A 187 0.58 22.34 2.90
N MET A 188 0.54 21.09 2.41
CA MET A 188 0.00 20.76 1.11
C MET A 188 -1.46 21.20 0.95
N THR A 189 -2.24 21.10 2.03
CA THR A 189 -3.66 21.48 2.04
C THR A 189 -3.86 22.96 1.71
N LEU A 190 -2.89 23.83 2.04
CA LEU A 190 -2.96 25.24 1.69
C LEU A 190 -2.99 25.46 0.17
N ALA A 191 -2.15 24.72 -0.57
CA ALA A 191 -2.12 24.78 -2.03
C ALA A 191 -3.29 24.00 -2.67
N ARG A 192 -3.67 22.85 -2.11
CA ARG A 192 -4.77 22.02 -2.64
C ARG A 192 -6.11 22.75 -2.69
N ARG A 193 -6.36 23.69 -1.80
CA ARG A 193 -7.59 24.50 -1.81
C ARG A 193 -7.76 25.36 -3.07
N ALA A 194 -6.67 25.65 -3.79
CA ALA A 194 -6.71 26.38 -5.06
C ALA A 194 -6.86 25.47 -6.28
N ILE A 195 -6.75 24.16 -6.12
CA ILE A 195 -6.88 23.16 -7.19
C ILE A 195 -8.35 22.73 -7.28
N PRO A 196 -8.93 22.68 -8.49
CA PRO A 196 -10.25 22.06 -8.67
C PRO A 196 -10.22 20.61 -8.11
N PRO A 197 -11.21 20.22 -7.28
CA PRO A 197 -11.23 18.89 -6.71
C PRO A 197 -11.43 17.82 -7.79
N ASP A 198 -10.81 16.67 -7.60
CA ASP A 198 -11.09 15.49 -8.41
C ASP A 198 -12.52 15.02 -8.17
N THR A 199 -13.17 14.62 -9.24
CA THR A 199 -14.56 14.15 -9.20
C THR A 199 -14.62 12.62 -9.08
N ALA A 200 -15.80 12.09 -8.70
CA ALA A 200 -16.02 10.66 -8.74
C ALA A 200 -15.76 10.05 -10.13
N VAL A 201 -16.05 10.80 -11.20
CA VAL A 201 -15.79 10.37 -12.59
C VAL A 201 -14.30 10.24 -12.88
N ASP A 202 -13.47 11.14 -12.33
CA ASP A 202 -12.02 11.05 -12.48
C ASP A 202 -11.49 9.80 -11.75
N TYR A 203 -11.98 9.54 -10.53
CA TYR A 203 -11.64 8.33 -9.78
C TYR A 203 -12.19 7.04 -10.40
N GLU A 204 -13.36 7.08 -11.07
CA GLU A 204 -13.84 5.93 -11.86
C GLU A 204 -12.84 5.56 -12.98
N ARG A 205 -12.30 6.56 -13.69
CA ARG A 205 -11.29 6.34 -14.72
C ARG A 205 -9.99 5.80 -14.13
N GLY A 206 -9.54 6.41 -13.02
CA GLY A 206 -8.37 5.93 -12.28
C GLY A 206 -8.54 4.48 -11.80
N LEU A 207 -9.67 4.15 -11.19
CA LEU A 207 -9.97 2.81 -10.69
C LEU A 207 -9.92 1.74 -11.79
N ARG A 208 -10.46 2.00 -12.99
CA ARG A 208 -10.40 1.04 -14.10
C ARG A 208 -8.97 0.77 -14.53
N VAL A 209 -8.18 1.84 -14.73
CA VAL A 209 -6.76 1.69 -15.09
C VAL A 209 -5.98 0.97 -13.99
N ALA A 210 -6.23 1.31 -12.74
CA ALA A 210 -5.59 0.64 -11.61
C ALA A 210 -5.95 -0.85 -11.51
N GLN A 211 -7.24 -1.18 -11.69
CA GLN A 211 -7.69 -2.57 -11.64
C GLN A 211 -7.01 -3.41 -12.72
N ASP A 212 -6.99 -2.94 -13.96
CA ASP A 212 -6.34 -3.65 -15.07
C ASP A 212 -4.85 -3.86 -14.77
N TYR A 213 -4.17 -2.85 -14.24
CA TYR A 213 -2.76 -2.93 -13.89
C TYR A 213 -2.51 -3.90 -12.71
N LEU A 214 -3.24 -3.79 -11.61
CA LEU A 214 -3.09 -4.68 -10.46
C LEU A 214 -3.38 -6.14 -10.82
N ILE A 215 -4.41 -6.39 -11.62
CA ILE A 215 -4.75 -7.74 -12.09
C ILE A 215 -3.66 -8.30 -13.00
N SER A 216 -3.02 -7.48 -13.83
CA SER A 216 -1.89 -7.93 -14.67
C SER A 216 -0.67 -8.38 -13.83
N LEU A 217 -0.59 -7.95 -12.57
CA LEU A 217 0.44 -8.35 -11.60
C LEU A 217 0.00 -9.51 -10.68
N GLY A 218 -1.14 -10.16 -10.97
CA GLY A 218 -1.62 -11.30 -10.19
C GLY A 218 -2.43 -10.94 -8.96
N ILE A 219 -2.76 -9.66 -8.74
CA ILE A 219 -3.52 -9.19 -7.58
C ILE A 219 -5.02 -9.35 -7.84
N THR A 220 -5.70 -10.13 -6.99
CA THR A 220 -7.12 -10.48 -7.12
C THR A 220 -8.01 -9.78 -6.10
N ALA A 221 -7.41 -9.23 -5.04
CA ALA A 221 -8.12 -8.51 -4.00
C ALA A 221 -7.21 -7.45 -3.35
N TRP A 222 -7.84 -6.41 -2.78
CA TRP A 222 -7.08 -5.40 -2.04
C TRP A 222 -7.89 -4.70 -0.95
N GLN A 223 -7.18 -4.02 -0.04
CA GLN A 223 -7.76 -3.00 0.82
C GLN A 223 -7.32 -1.61 0.35
N ASP A 224 -8.29 -0.81 -0.09
CA ASP A 224 -8.07 0.60 -0.38
C ASP A 224 -7.96 1.38 0.93
N ALA A 225 -6.81 2.00 1.13
CA ALA A 225 -6.45 2.70 2.36
C ALA A 225 -6.82 4.20 2.36
N ASP A 226 -7.55 4.70 1.35
CA ASP A 226 -7.95 6.11 1.24
C ASP A 226 -9.34 6.26 0.60
N VAL A 227 -10.38 5.73 1.27
CA VAL A 227 -11.74 5.81 0.74
C VAL A 227 -12.44 7.09 1.22
N THR A 228 -12.29 8.16 0.41
CA THR A 228 -13.05 9.40 0.53
C THR A 228 -14.50 9.22 0.03
N PRO A 229 -15.41 10.20 0.19
CA PRO A 229 -16.74 10.13 -0.42
C PRO A 229 -16.72 9.96 -1.93
N GLU A 230 -15.78 10.61 -2.62
CA GLU A 230 -15.64 10.60 -4.08
C GLU A 230 -15.12 9.24 -4.58
N THR A 231 -14.11 8.68 -3.91
CA THR A 231 -13.58 7.34 -4.25
C THR A 231 -14.58 6.24 -3.90
N GLU A 232 -15.36 6.39 -2.80
CA GLU A 232 -16.47 5.47 -2.50
C GLU A 232 -17.50 5.45 -3.62
N GLU A 233 -17.88 6.63 -4.13
CA GLU A 233 -18.88 6.72 -5.21
C GLU A 233 -18.33 6.12 -6.52
N ALA A 234 -17.03 6.30 -6.80
CA ALA A 234 -16.37 5.66 -7.94
C ALA A 234 -16.45 4.13 -7.83
N TYR A 235 -16.10 3.55 -6.66
CA TYR A 235 -16.23 2.10 -6.42
C TYR A 235 -17.67 1.62 -6.60
N ARG A 236 -18.64 2.33 -6.04
CA ARG A 236 -20.05 1.96 -6.14
C ARG A 236 -20.56 2.00 -7.57
N THR A 237 -20.14 3.00 -8.34
CA THR A 237 -20.51 3.14 -9.74
C THR A 237 -19.93 2.03 -10.61
N VAL A 238 -18.63 1.74 -10.46
CA VAL A 238 -17.95 0.67 -11.21
C VAL A 238 -18.53 -0.69 -10.84
N ALA A 239 -18.76 -0.94 -9.54
CA ALA A 239 -19.39 -2.18 -9.08
C ALA A 239 -20.85 -2.32 -9.55
N GLY A 240 -21.61 -1.22 -9.60
CA GLY A 240 -23.00 -1.22 -10.07
C GLY A 240 -23.16 -1.49 -11.57
N ARG A 241 -22.05 -1.42 -12.32
CA ARG A 241 -21.98 -1.79 -13.75
C ARG A 241 -21.38 -3.18 -13.98
N ASP A 242 -21.13 -3.94 -12.90
CA ASP A 242 -20.44 -5.24 -12.92
C ASP A 242 -19.00 -5.17 -13.48
N GLU A 243 -18.38 -3.98 -13.44
CA GLU A 243 -17.03 -3.73 -13.96
C GLU A 243 -15.94 -3.92 -12.87
N LEU A 244 -16.32 -3.99 -11.58
CA LEU A 244 -15.38 -4.26 -10.47
C LEU A 244 -15.24 -5.77 -10.30
N ILE A 245 -14.17 -6.34 -10.85
CA ILE A 245 -13.93 -7.79 -10.84
C ILE A 245 -13.08 -8.25 -9.66
N ALA A 246 -12.21 -7.40 -9.13
CA ALA A 246 -11.43 -7.69 -7.92
C ALA A 246 -12.28 -7.54 -6.64
N ARG A 247 -11.88 -8.23 -5.57
CA ARG A 247 -12.50 -8.07 -4.24
C ARG A 247 -11.89 -6.89 -3.51
N VAL A 248 -12.71 -5.98 -3.01
CA VAL A 248 -12.22 -4.73 -2.41
C VAL A 248 -12.81 -4.50 -1.03
N VAL A 249 -11.93 -4.28 -0.05
CA VAL A 249 -12.29 -3.69 1.24
C VAL A 249 -11.94 -2.21 1.19
N GLY A 250 -12.88 -1.35 1.54
CA GLY A 250 -12.65 0.10 1.63
C GLY A 250 -12.38 0.50 3.06
N ALA A 251 -11.27 1.17 3.32
CA ALA A 251 -10.99 1.84 4.56
C ALA A 251 -11.43 3.31 4.45
N LEU A 252 -12.58 3.63 5.04
CA LEU A 252 -13.18 4.95 5.04
C LEU A 252 -12.24 5.94 5.72
N TRP A 253 -11.96 7.04 5.05
CA TRP A 253 -11.02 8.04 5.54
C TRP A 253 -11.52 8.73 6.80
N TRP A 254 -10.67 8.76 7.84
CA TRP A 254 -10.83 9.55 9.05
C TRP A 254 -10.19 10.92 8.87
N GLU A 255 -11.00 11.96 8.93
CA GLU A 255 -10.51 13.34 8.87
C GLU A 255 -9.86 13.73 10.21
N ARG A 256 -8.53 13.94 10.20
CA ARG A 256 -7.75 14.20 11.43
C ARG A 256 -8.07 15.51 12.11
N SER A 257 -8.61 16.49 11.36
CA SER A 257 -9.06 17.77 11.90
C SER A 257 -10.44 17.71 12.55
N ALA A 258 -11.17 16.60 12.38
CA ALA A 258 -12.47 16.36 12.99
C ALA A 258 -12.35 15.40 14.20
N GLY A 259 -13.31 15.49 15.11
CA GLY A 259 -13.37 14.65 16.30
C GLY A 259 -14.29 13.44 16.19
N GLU A 260 -14.83 13.01 17.33
CA GLU A 260 -15.72 11.85 17.44
C GLU A 260 -17.04 12.00 16.64
N GLU A 261 -17.47 13.22 16.38
CA GLU A 261 -18.69 13.55 15.66
C GLU A 261 -18.75 12.96 14.25
N GLN A 262 -17.60 12.70 13.63
CA GLN A 262 -17.54 12.08 12.30
C GLN A 262 -17.90 10.58 12.31
N ILE A 263 -17.90 9.91 13.47
CA ILE A 263 -18.22 8.47 13.57
C ILE A 263 -19.63 8.19 13.06
N GLU A 264 -20.61 9.04 13.38
CA GLU A 264 -21.98 8.89 12.87
C GLU A 264 -22.05 8.97 11.34
N TYR A 265 -21.21 9.82 10.74
CA TYR A 265 -21.10 9.92 9.28
C TYR A 265 -20.47 8.64 8.69
N LEU A 266 -19.42 8.09 9.32
CA LEU A 266 -18.80 6.83 8.89
C LEU A 266 -19.78 5.66 9.01
N ILE A 267 -20.59 5.61 10.10
CA ILE A 267 -21.66 4.62 10.28
C ILE A 267 -22.68 4.72 9.15
N ALA A 268 -23.11 5.94 8.81
CA ALA A 268 -24.06 6.17 7.73
C ALA A 268 -23.50 5.74 6.35
N ARG A 269 -22.22 5.99 6.09
CA ARG A 269 -21.55 5.52 4.87
C ARG A 269 -21.53 3.98 4.79
N ARG A 270 -21.11 3.30 5.85
CA ARG A 270 -21.12 1.83 5.91
C ARG A 270 -22.53 1.24 5.80
N ALA A 271 -23.54 1.90 6.37
CA ALA A 271 -24.94 1.47 6.34
C ALA A 271 -25.54 1.45 4.92
N ARG A 272 -24.89 2.10 3.94
CA ARG A 272 -25.24 1.93 2.51
C ARG A 272 -25.04 0.49 2.02
N GLY A 273 -24.33 -0.33 2.80
CA GLY A 273 -24.03 -1.72 2.49
C GLY A 273 -22.95 -1.92 1.43
N PRO A 274 -22.60 -3.16 1.11
CA PRO A 274 -21.69 -3.49 0.03
C PRO A 274 -22.28 -3.09 -1.33
N ALA A 275 -21.41 -2.89 -2.33
CA ALA A 275 -21.78 -2.72 -3.73
C ALA A 275 -20.96 -3.74 -4.55
N GLY A 276 -21.62 -4.77 -5.07
CA GLY A 276 -20.91 -5.87 -5.73
C GLY A 276 -19.78 -6.43 -4.86
N ARG A 277 -18.55 -6.29 -5.32
CA ARG A 277 -17.33 -6.77 -4.63
C ARG A 277 -16.69 -5.73 -3.70
N PHE A 278 -17.22 -4.53 -3.61
CA PHE A 278 -16.74 -3.46 -2.73
C PHE A 278 -17.44 -3.52 -1.36
N ARG A 279 -16.67 -3.53 -0.26
CA ARG A 279 -17.14 -3.57 1.13
C ARG A 279 -16.47 -2.47 1.96
N PRO A 280 -17.14 -1.36 2.29
CA PRO A 280 -16.58 -0.27 3.12
C PRO A 280 -16.70 -0.61 4.61
N THR A 281 -15.84 -1.50 5.12
CA THR A 281 -15.93 -2.05 6.48
C THR A 281 -14.81 -1.61 7.41
N SER A 282 -13.79 -0.95 6.89
CA SER A 282 -12.65 -0.44 7.66
C SER A 282 -12.68 1.09 7.76
N VAL A 283 -11.93 1.65 8.73
CA VAL A 283 -11.68 3.09 8.87
C VAL A 283 -10.18 3.32 8.87
N LYS A 284 -9.67 4.17 7.98
CA LYS A 284 -8.26 4.56 7.91
C LYS A 284 -7.98 5.74 8.82
N MET A 285 -7.03 5.58 9.72
CA MET A 285 -6.56 6.62 10.63
C MET A 285 -5.06 6.86 10.44
N MET A 286 -4.69 8.09 10.07
CA MET A 286 -3.30 8.53 10.00
C MET A 286 -2.88 9.00 11.40
N LEU A 287 -1.88 8.33 12.02
CA LEU A 287 -1.42 8.69 13.36
C LEU A 287 -0.21 9.62 13.34
N ASP A 288 0.63 9.51 12.33
CA ASP A 288 1.84 10.33 12.16
C ASP A 288 2.20 10.53 10.68
N GLY A 289 3.29 11.26 10.44
CA GLY A 289 3.87 11.42 9.11
C GLY A 289 4.96 10.37 8.84
N VAL A 290 6.04 10.78 8.15
CA VAL A 290 7.14 9.90 7.73
C VAL A 290 8.48 10.29 8.36
N ALA A 291 9.42 9.36 8.40
CA ALA A 291 10.72 9.54 9.04
C ALA A 291 11.59 10.56 8.27
N GLU A 292 11.53 10.54 6.97
CA GLU A 292 12.36 11.27 6.02
C GLU A 292 12.21 12.80 6.13
N ASN A 293 11.01 13.25 6.47
CA ASN A 293 10.76 14.67 6.74
C ASN A 293 10.66 15.00 8.25
N SER A 294 11.02 14.02 9.10
CA SER A 294 11.04 14.13 10.56
C SER A 294 9.66 14.39 11.20
N THR A 295 8.59 13.87 10.59
CA THR A 295 7.21 13.97 11.09
C THR A 295 6.68 12.66 11.68
N ALA A 296 7.37 11.51 11.49
CA ALA A 296 7.04 10.27 12.19
C ALA A 296 7.14 10.45 13.71
N SER A 297 6.13 9.97 14.45
CA SER A 297 5.98 10.17 15.90
C SER A 297 6.85 9.19 16.69
N MET A 298 7.84 9.72 17.40
CA MET A 298 8.94 8.98 18.01
C MET A 298 8.92 9.02 19.54
N LEU A 299 9.23 7.91 20.20
CA LEU A 299 9.43 7.84 21.66
C LEU A 299 10.64 8.66 22.08
N ASP A 300 11.73 8.57 21.34
CA ASP A 300 12.94 9.36 21.54
C ASP A 300 13.11 10.40 20.44
N PRO A 301 13.71 11.58 20.74
CA PRO A 301 13.88 12.64 19.75
C PRO A 301 14.69 12.19 18.53
N TYR A 302 14.45 12.83 17.39
CA TYR A 302 15.35 12.78 16.24
C TYR A 302 16.73 13.35 16.62
N LEU A 303 17.77 12.82 15.98
CA LEU A 303 19.12 13.39 16.08
C LEU A 303 19.26 14.56 15.09
N GLY A 304 20.10 15.52 15.45
CA GLY A 304 20.57 16.53 14.51
C GLY A 304 21.72 16.01 13.64
N SER A 305 22.13 16.81 12.69
CA SER A 305 23.30 16.50 11.82
C SER A 305 24.62 16.36 12.59
N ASP A 306 24.67 16.86 13.83
CA ASP A 306 25.77 16.72 14.77
C ASP A 306 25.70 15.43 15.61
N GLY A 307 24.66 14.59 15.40
CA GLY A 307 24.41 13.36 16.13
C GLY A 307 23.82 13.54 17.55
N HIS A 308 23.46 14.77 17.93
CA HIS A 308 22.85 15.05 19.23
C HIS A 308 21.32 15.08 19.15
N PRO A 309 20.60 14.72 20.24
CA PRO A 309 19.14 14.80 20.26
C PRO A 309 18.64 16.23 20.02
N THR A 310 17.68 16.39 19.11
CA THR A 310 16.93 17.62 18.89
C THR A 310 15.69 17.66 19.80
N PRO A 311 14.95 18.76 19.89
CA PRO A 311 13.64 18.75 20.55
C PRO A 311 12.53 18.06 19.74
N ASN A 312 12.78 17.73 18.45
CA ASN A 312 11.79 17.15 17.56
C ASN A 312 11.53 15.67 17.87
N ARG A 313 10.27 15.32 18.06
CA ARG A 313 9.79 13.93 18.23
C ARG A 313 8.75 13.54 17.19
N GLY A 314 8.66 14.26 16.07
CA GLY A 314 7.61 14.09 15.07
C GLY A 314 6.28 14.71 15.51
N ILE A 315 5.22 14.32 14.82
CA ILE A 315 3.88 14.90 14.97
C ILE A 315 2.88 13.78 15.23
N ASP A 316 2.09 13.91 16.29
CA ASP A 316 0.89 13.09 16.47
C ASP A 316 -0.27 13.77 15.72
N PHE A 317 -0.78 13.16 14.64
CA PHE A 317 -1.88 13.73 13.86
C PHE A 317 -3.25 13.60 14.54
N ILE A 318 -3.37 12.66 15.46
CA ILE A 318 -4.53 12.49 16.33
C ILE A 318 -4.04 12.53 17.77
N ASP A 319 -4.72 13.32 18.60
CA ASP A 319 -4.39 13.42 20.02
C ASP A 319 -4.35 12.02 20.68
N PRO A 320 -3.18 11.60 21.22
CA PRO A 320 -3.03 10.29 21.85
C PRO A 320 -3.99 10.04 23.03
N GLU A 321 -4.47 11.09 23.71
CA GLU A 321 -5.45 10.96 24.80
C GLU A 321 -6.86 10.67 24.26
N MET A 322 -7.18 11.13 23.04
CA MET A 322 -8.47 10.93 22.40
C MET A 322 -8.55 9.67 21.57
N LEU A 323 -7.42 9.22 21.00
CA LEU A 323 -7.36 8.04 20.11
C LEU A 323 -8.00 6.78 20.71
N PRO A 324 -7.74 6.39 21.99
CA PRO A 324 -8.37 5.22 22.60
C PRO A 324 -9.90 5.32 22.63
N ARG A 325 -10.45 6.51 22.81
CA ARG A 325 -11.91 6.74 22.79
C ARG A 325 -12.50 6.52 21.41
N TYR A 326 -11.86 7.06 20.37
CA TYR A 326 -12.31 6.92 18.99
C TYR A 326 -12.27 5.46 18.55
N VAL A 327 -11.16 4.76 18.81
CA VAL A 327 -10.99 3.35 18.45
C VAL A 327 -11.98 2.46 19.21
N THR A 328 -12.21 2.73 20.52
CA THR A 328 -13.20 1.99 21.31
C THR A 328 -14.61 2.13 20.73
N ARG A 329 -15.00 3.34 20.29
CA ARG A 329 -16.30 3.55 19.66
C ARG A 329 -16.39 2.87 18.30
N LEU A 330 -15.37 2.99 17.45
CA LEU A 330 -15.33 2.32 16.14
C LEU A 330 -15.39 0.79 16.26
N ASP A 331 -14.65 0.20 17.21
CA ASP A 331 -14.69 -1.23 17.49
C ASP A 331 -16.07 -1.68 18.00
N ALA A 332 -16.70 -0.90 18.89
CA ALA A 332 -18.08 -1.18 19.37
C ALA A 332 -19.11 -1.16 18.22
N GLU A 333 -18.92 -0.30 17.24
CA GLU A 333 -19.74 -0.25 16.03
C GLU A 333 -19.38 -1.35 15.01
N GLY A 334 -18.35 -2.17 15.27
CA GLY A 334 -17.92 -3.27 14.40
C GLY A 334 -17.10 -2.82 13.19
N PHE A 335 -16.42 -1.68 13.26
CA PHE A 335 -15.43 -1.31 12.27
C PHE A 335 -14.09 -1.98 12.56
N GLN A 336 -13.40 -2.40 11.50
CA GLN A 336 -11.96 -2.58 11.52
C GLN A 336 -11.30 -1.20 11.50
N VAL A 337 -10.21 -1.00 12.26
CA VAL A 337 -9.39 0.19 12.16
C VAL A 337 -8.07 -0.15 11.48
N HIS A 338 -7.74 0.61 10.45
CA HIS A 338 -6.54 0.55 9.64
C HIS A 338 -5.67 1.75 9.99
N PHE A 339 -4.63 1.53 10.79
CA PHE A 339 -3.74 2.60 11.21
C PHE A 339 -2.58 2.78 10.24
N HIS A 340 -2.23 4.03 9.93
CA HIS A 340 -0.89 4.41 9.50
C HIS A 340 -0.06 4.71 10.75
N ALA A 341 1.07 4.05 10.93
CA ALA A 341 2.02 4.34 11.99
C ALA A 341 3.45 3.98 11.56
N ILE A 342 4.28 4.99 11.42
CA ILE A 342 5.69 4.91 11.01
C ILE A 342 6.59 4.83 12.25
N GLY A 343 6.45 5.80 13.16
CA GLY A 343 7.28 5.92 14.36
C GLY A 343 6.82 4.99 15.48
N ASP A 344 7.76 4.65 16.36
CA ASP A 344 7.54 3.74 17.48
C ASP A 344 6.52 4.28 18.51
N ARG A 345 6.37 5.61 18.65
CA ARG A 345 5.31 6.21 19.47
C ARG A 345 3.94 6.08 18.82
N ALA A 346 3.84 6.28 17.50
CA ALA A 346 2.57 6.07 16.79
C ALA A 346 2.10 4.62 16.86
N VAL A 347 3.02 3.65 16.66
CA VAL A 347 2.72 2.22 16.82
C VAL A 347 2.24 1.91 18.24
N ARG A 348 2.89 2.47 19.27
CA ARG A 348 2.47 2.32 20.67
C ARG A 348 1.08 2.89 20.90
N ASN A 349 0.81 4.10 20.42
CA ASN A 349 -0.50 4.76 20.56
C ASN A 349 -1.62 3.93 19.89
N ALA A 350 -1.37 3.34 18.72
CA ALA A 350 -2.31 2.43 18.07
C ALA A 350 -2.60 1.19 18.92
N LEU A 351 -1.54 0.54 19.45
CA LEU A 351 -1.68 -0.63 20.31
C LEU A 351 -2.40 -0.29 21.63
N ASP A 352 -2.13 0.87 22.23
CA ASP A 352 -2.80 1.35 23.45
C ASP A 352 -4.29 1.60 23.20
N ALA A 353 -4.63 2.16 22.04
CA ALA A 353 -6.02 2.38 21.63
C ALA A 353 -6.78 1.07 21.41
N VAL A 354 -6.17 0.08 20.75
CA VAL A 354 -6.78 -1.26 20.60
C VAL A 354 -6.89 -1.96 21.96
N GLU A 355 -5.90 -1.83 22.84
CA GLU A 355 -5.98 -2.39 24.19
C GLU A 355 -7.14 -1.78 25.00
N ALA A 356 -7.36 -0.49 24.87
CA ALA A 356 -8.51 0.19 25.49
C ALA A 356 -9.84 -0.33 24.93
N ALA A 357 -9.95 -0.50 23.62
CA ALA A 357 -11.13 -1.09 22.99
C ALA A 357 -11.40 -2.52 23.49
N ARG A 358 -10.36 -3.37 23.56
CA ARG A 358 -10.50 -4.74 24.11
C ARG A 358 -10.94 -4.76 25.58
N ARG A 359 -10.50 -3.80 26.40
CA ARG A 359 -10.94 -3.70 27.80
C ARG A 359 -12.38 -3.24 27.92
N ALA A 360 -12.84 -2.35 27.05
CA ALA A 360 -14.18 -1.79 27.12
C ALA A 360 -15.23 -2.71 26.48
N ASN A 361 -14.95 -3.25 25.29
CA ASN A 361 -15.90 -3.98 24.45
C ASN A 361 -15.74 -5.52 24.54
N GLY A 362 -14.62 -6.00 25.10
CA GLY A 362 -14.24 -7.40 25.02
C GLY A 362 -13.50 -7.74 23.72
N TRP A 363 -13.35 -9.05 23.48
CA TRP A 363 -12.68 -9.53 22.26
C TRP A 363 -13.67 -9.52 21.08
N SER A 364 -13.22 -8.96 19.94
CA SER A 364 -13.93 -8.99 18.66
C SER A 364 -13.01 -9.52 17.57
N ASP A 365 -13.56 -10.07 16.48
CA ASP A 365 -12.79 -10.43 15.27
C ASP A 365 -12.68 -9.24 14.31
N ALA A 366 -12.43 -8.03 14.83
CA ALA A 366 -12.30 -6.84 14.00
C ALA A 366 -11.02 -6.84 13.16
N ARG A 367 -9.98 -7.59 13.59
CA ARG A 367 -8.68 -7.70 12.90
C ARG A 367 -8.08 -6.34 12.60
N HIS A 368 -8.08 -5.43 13.60
CA HIS A 368 -7.42 -4.14 13.47
C HIS A 368 -5.98 -4.35 13.02
N HIS A 369 -5.46 -3.45 12.18
CA HIS A 369 -4.11 -3.60 11.68
C HIS A 369 -3.35 -2.28 11.64
N ILE A 370 -2.05 -2.37 11.76
CA ILE A 370 -1.13 -1.24 11.70
C ILE A 370 -0.29 -1.41 10.45
N SER A 371 -0.32 -0.39 9.58
CA SER A 371 0.49 -0.34 8.37
C SER A 371 1.80 0.38 8.61
N HIS A 372 2.78 0.03 7.79
CA HIS A 372 4.13 0.56 7.70
C HIS A 372 5.05 -0.01 8.78
N ILE A 373 4.85 0.30 10.05
CA ILE A 373 5.64 -0.22 11.17
C ILE A 373 7.15 -0.08 10.86
N GLN A 374 7.56 1.11 10.39
CA GLN A 374 8.97 1.32 10.04
C GLN A 374 9.83 1.18 11.28
N LEU A 375 9.41 1.77 12.40
CA LEU A 375 10.08 1.61 13.67
C LEU A 375 9.12 1.10 14.74
N ILE A 376 9.58 0.15 15.57
CA ILE A 376 8.83 -0.37 16.71
C ILE A 376 9.73 -0.48 17.94
N ALA A 377 9.19 -0.20 19.11
CA ALA A 377 9.84 -0.49 20.37
C ALA A 377 9.76 -1.99 20.68
N SER A 378 10.86 -2.58 21.18
CA SER A 378 10.95 -4.03 21.36
C SER A 378 9.88 -4.60 22.30
N GLU A 379 9.46 -3.83 23.29
CA GLU A 379 8.41 -4.21 24.24
C GLU A 379 7.00 -4.28 23.60
N ASP A 380 6.80 -3.65 22.45
CA ASP A 380 5.53 -3.63 21.74
C ASP A 380 5.35 -4.81 20.78
N LEU A 381 6.43 -5.52 20.41
CA LEU A 381 6.38 -6.65 19.46
C LEU A 381 5.36 -7.73 19.87
N ALA A 382 5.37 -8.16 21.13
CA ALA A 382 4.47 -9.21 21.61
C ALA A 382 3.00 -8.73 21.75
N ARG A 383 2.76 -7.42 21.73
CA ARG A 383 1.41 -6.86 21.86
C ARG A 383 0.55 -7.11 20.64
N PHE A 384 1.15 -7.21 19.43
CA PHE A 384 0.41 -7.56 18.22
C PHE A 384 -0.38 -8.85 18.40
N ARG A 385 0.30 -9.94 18.78
CA ARG A 385 -0.37 -11.21 19.07
C ARG A 385 -1.37 -11.10 20.21
N ARG A 386 -0.98 -10.47 21.32
CA ARG A 386 -1.81 -10.37 22.53
C ARG A 386 -3.11 -9.65 22.28
N LEU A 387 -3.10 -8.63 21.41
CA LEU A 387 -4.27 -7.80 21.09
C LEU A 387 -5.01 -8.24 19.82
N GLY A 388 -4.45 -9.22 19.07
CA GLY A 388 -4.99 -9.66 17.79
C GLY A 388 -4.88 -8.59 16.70
N VAL A 389 -3.84 -7.76 16.79
CA VAL A 389 -3.52 -6.74 15.77
C VAL A 389 -2.69 -7.37 14.66
N VAL A 390 -3.06 -7.13 13.41
CA VAL A 390 -2.29 -7.61 12.25
C VAL A 390 -1.18 -6.61 11.94
N ALA A 391 0.03 -7.10 11.69
CA ALA A 391 1.13 -6.31 11.20
C ALA A 391 1.07 -6.23 9.67
N ASN A 392 0.81 -5.06 9.12
CA ASN A 392 0.70 -4.81 7.68
C ASN A 392 1.95 -4.09 7.19
N GLY A 393 2.91 -4.84 6.63
CA GLY A 393 4.20 -4.30 6.21
C GLY A 393 4.25 -3.92 4.74
N GLN A 394 5.12 -2.95 4.41
CA GLN A 394 5.47 -2.55 3.05
C GLN A 394 6.93 -2.98 2.79
N PRO A 395 7.16 -4.22 2.33
CA PRO A 395 8.50 -4.79 2.32
C PRO A 395 9.45 -4.10 1.33
N PHE A 396 8.95 -3.46 0.28
CA PHE A 396 9.77 -2.78 -0.71
C PHE A 396 10.62 -1.64 -0.13
N TRP A 397 10.20 -1.06 1.01
CA TRP A 397 10.92 0.03 1.68
C TRP A 397 12.11 -0.45 2.52
N ALA A 398 12.23 -1.76 2.74
CA ALA A 398 13.24 -2.34 3.62
C ALA A 398 14.57 -2.60 2.89
N VAL A 399 15.14 -1.56 2.28
CA VAL A 399 16.38 -1.59 1.48
C VAL A 399 17.28 -0.39 1.82
N TYR A 400 18.58 -0.47 1.49
CA TYR A 400 19.46 0.69 1.49
C TYR A 400 19.26 1.48 0.20
N GLU A 401 18.63 2.62 0.31
CA GLU A 401 18.48 3.64 -0.73
C GLU A 401 18.60 5.03 -0.10
N GLY A 402 18.54 6.10 -0.89
CA GLY A 402 18.70 7.46 -0.41
C GLY A 402 17.76 7.85 0.74
N TYR A 403 16.51 7.38 0.70
CA TYR A 403 15.55 7.57 1.80
C TYR A 403 16.07 7.03 3.14
N GLN A 404 16.71 5.87 3.12
CA GLN A 404 17.26 5.27 4.33
C GLN A 404 18.63 5.85 4.68
N SER A 405 19.57 5.90 3.71
CA SER A 405 20.96 6.25 3.98
C SER A 405 21.16 7.73 4.28
N GLU A 406 20.35 8.62 3.69
CA GLU A 406 20.51 10.06 3.78
C GLU A 406 19.48 10.74 4.66
N LEU A 407 18.21 10.28 4.61
CA LEU A 407 17.08 10.98 5.23
C LEU A 407 16.59 10.33 6.52
N THR A 408 16.94 9.05 6.81
CA THR A 408 16.43 8.32 7.98
C THR A 408 17.53 7.91 8.96
N ILE A 409 18.48 7.07 8.53
CA ILE A 409 19.51 6.47 9.40
C ILE A 409 20.32 7.52 10.19
N PRO A 410 20.78 8.63 9.58
CA PRO A 410 21.54 9.64 10.32
C PRO A 410 20.76 10.27 11.48
N PHE A 411 19.43 10.37 11.34
CA PHE A 411 18.54 11.02 12.31
C PHE A 411 17.94 10.06 13.34
N PHE A 412 18.01 8.75 13.09
CA PHE A 412 17.63 7.72 14.06
C PHE A 412 18.81 7.30 14.94
N GLY A 413 20.01 7.26 14.37
CA GLY A 413 21.18 6.66 14.98
C GLY A 413 21.16 5.12 14.89
N PRO A 414 22.30 4.45 15.18
CA PRO A 414 22.49 3.04 14.83
C PRO A 414 21.54 2.07 15.55
N GLU A 415 21.24 2.30 16.83
CA GLU A 415 20.40 1.39 17.62
C GLU A 415 18.94 1.38 17.14
N ARG A 416 18.37 2.56 16.84
CA ARG A 416 17.00 2.66 16.34
C ARG A 416 16.91 2.17 14.90
N SER A 417 17.88 2.54 14.09
CA SER A 417 17.92 2.12 12.67
C SER A 417 17.93 0.60 12.52
N ALA A 418 18.61 -0.13 13.42
CA ALA A 418 18.64 -1.59 13.41
C ALA A 418 17.28 -2.26 13.70
N ARG A 419 16.28 -1.49 14.13
CA ARG A 419 14.93 -2.00 14.45
C ARG A 419 13.89 -1.67 13.39
N GLN A 420 14.32 -1.21 12.21
CA GLN A 420 13.42 -0.84 11.13
C GLN A 420 12.87 -2.07 10.39
N TYR A 421 11.58 -2.02 10.04
CA TYR A 421 10.86 -3.06 9.31
C TYR A 421 11.06 -4.46 9.90
N PRO A 422 10.66 -4.70 11.17
CA PRO A 422 11.02 -5.88 11.96
C PRO A 422 10.11 -7.07 11.67
N PHE A 423 9.96 -7.45 10.40
CA PHE A 423 9.00 -8.47 9.96
C PHE A 423 9.24 -9.84 10.58
N ARG A 424 10.52 -10.27 10.65
CA ARG A 424 10.85 -11.54 11.28
C ARG A 424 10.63 -11.51 12.79
N SER A 425 10.97 -10.40 13.43
CA SER A 425 10.74 -10.20 14.86
C SER A 425 9.26 -10.23 15.20
N LEU A 426 8.39 -9.61 14.39
CA LEU A 426 6.93 -9.69 14.53
C LEU A 426 6.43 -11.13 14.40
N LEU A 427 6.85 -11.87 13.36
CA LEU A 427 6.49 -13.28 13.18
C LEU A 427 6.95 -14.15 14.36
N ARG A 428 8.18 -13.97 14.85
CA ARG A 428 8.71 -14.71 16.01
C ARG A 428 7.93 -14.44 17.30
N ASN A 429 7.33 -13.25 17.42
CA ASN A 429 6.46 -12.90 18.54
C ASN A 429 5.01 -13.32 18.30
N GLY A 430 4.74 -14.05 17.20
CA GLY A 430 3.45 -14.64 16.86
C GLY A 430 2.43 -13.66 16.30
N ALA A 431 2.85 -12.50 15.78
CA ALA A 431 1.98 -11.60 15.05
C ALA A 431 1.54 -12.24 13.72
N THR A 432 0.31 -12.00 13.30
CA THR A 432 -0.13 -12.23 11.92
C THR A 432 0.49 -11.15 11.04
N LEU A 433 1.15 -11.56 9.97
CA LEU A 433 1.76 -10.65 9.00
C LEU A 433 0.90 -10.61 7.73
N ALA A 434 0.58 -9.41 7.27
CA ALA A 434 0.03 -9.12 5.96
C ALA A 434 0.96 -8.13 5.25
N PHE A 435 1.01 -8.17 3.92
CA PHE A 435 1.76 -7.22 3.13
C PHE A 435 0.84 -6.41 2.22
N GLY A 436 1.22 -5.17 1.99
CA GLY A 436 0.64 -4.26 1.04
C GLY A 436 1.71 -3.45 0.33
N SER A 437 1.41 -2.94 -0.84
CA SER A 437 2.38 -2.21 -1.67
C SER A 437 2.50 -0.74 -1.29
N ASP A 438 1.41 -0.19 -0.81
CA ASP A 438 1.22 1.27 -0.70
C ASP A 438 1.38 1.97 -2.06
N TRP A 439 0.95 1.29 -3.15
CA TRP A 439 0.98 1.88 -4.48
C TRP A 439 0.00 3.07 -4.54
N SER A 440 0.44 4.24 -4.98
CA SER A 440 1.55 4.62 -5.88
C SER A 440 2.87 5.00 -5.17
N VAL A 441 2.97 4.89 -3.84
CA VAL A 441 4.22 5.21 -3.11
C VAL A 441 5.38 4.32 -3.59
N SER A 442 5.12 3.03 -3.76
CA SER A 442 6.08 2.08 -4.33
C SER A 442 5.42 1.20 -5.38
N THR A 443 6.18 0.30 -5.98
CA THR A 443 5.66 -0.63 -6.98
C THR A 443 4.59 -1.55 -6.38
N PRO A 444 3.47 -1.81 -7.07
CA PRO A 444 2.48 -2.79 -6.60
C PRO A 444 2.85 -4.23 -6.95
N ASP A 445 3.98 -4.48 -7.65
CA ASP A 445 4.40 -5.81 -8.06
C ASP A 445 4.72 -6.69 -6.85
N PRO A 446 3.90 -7.71 -6.54
CA PRO A 446 4.11 -8.58 -5.39
C PRO A 446 5.41 -9.39 -5.46
N LEU A 447 5.91 -9.70 -6.67
CA LEU A 447 7.13 -10.48 -6.84
C LEU A 447 8.36 -9.68 -6.44
N LEU A 448 8.42 -8.40 -6.79
CA LEU A 448 9.47 -7.46 -6.35
C LEU A 448 9.38 -7.23 -4.83
N GLN A 449 8.19 -7.06 -4.31
CA GLN A 449 7.94 -6.90 -2.87
C GLN A 449 8.38 -8.14 -2.08
N ILE A 450 8.03 -9.34 -2.56
CA ILE A 450 8.42 -10.63 -1.96
C ILE A 450 9.95 -10.80 -2.02
N GLU A 451 10.60 -10.50 -3.16
CA GLU A 451 12.06 -10.57 -3.25
C GLU A 451 12.72 -9.67 -2.21
N THR A 452 12.21 -8.44 -2.05
CA THR A 452 12.74 -7.50 -1.06
C THR A 452 12.54 -8.02 0.37
N ALA A 453 11.37 -8.55 0.71
CA ALA A 453 11.13 -9.15 2.03
C ALA A 453 12.12 -10.28 2.37
N VAL A 454 12.45 -11.10 1.37
CA VAL A 454 13.35 -12.27 1.51
C VAL A 454 14.83 -11.85 1.53
N ARG A 455 15.22 -10.88 0.70
CA ARG A 455 16.63 -10.50 0.50
C ARG A 455 17.04 -9.26 1.26
N ARG A 456 16.13 -8.32 1.49
CA ARG A 456 16.39 -7.00 2.08
C ARG A 456 17.38 -6.20 1.24
N VAL A 457 17.26 -6.33 -0.08
CA VAL A 457 18.07 -5.64 -1.09
C VAL A 457 17.12 -5.19 -2.19
N SER A 458 17.35 -4.03 -2.77
CA SER A 458 16.59 -3.55 -3.93
C SER A 458 16.70 -4.55 -5.08
N PRO A 459 15.59 -4.95 -5.72
CA PRO A 459 15.64 -5.81 -6.90
C PRO A 459 16.48 -5.25 -8.05
N ASP A 460 16.60 -3.93 -8.15
CA ASP A 460 17.42 -3.25 -9.15
C ASP A 460 18.91 -3.24 -8.80
N HIS A 461 19.23 -3.40 -7.50
CA HIS A 461 20.60 -3.32 -6.97
C HIS A 461 20.97 -4.55 -6.14
N ARG A 462 20.73 -5.75 -6.69
CA ARG A 462 20.88 -7.05 -6.00
C ARG A 462 22.30 -7.35 -5.47
N TRP A 463 23.29 -6.58 -5.88
CA TRP A 463 24.70 -6.70 -5.43
C TRP A 463 25.01 -5.88 -4.17
N GLU A 464 24.08 -5.07 -3.70
CA GLU A 464 24.26 -4.26 -2.50
C GLU A 464 24.16 -5.07 -1.22
N LEU A 465 24.56 -4.46 -0.11
CA LEU A 465 24.43 -5.07 1.21
C LEU A 465 22.97 -5.12 1.64
N PRO A 466 22.53 -6.21 2.25
CA PRO A 466 21.16 -6.32 2.74
C PRO A 466 20.89 -5.37 3.91
N PHE A 467 19.74 -4.72 3.88
CA PHE A 467 19.24 -3.86 4.94
C PHE A 467 18.80 -4.69 6.15
N TYR A 468 19.58 -4.66 7.23
CA TYR A 468 19.33 -5.43 8.47
C TYR A 468 18.86 -6.88 8.18
N PRO A 469 19.75 -7.74 7.69
CA PRO A 469 19.40 -9.08 7.16
C PRO A 469 18.81 -10.05 8.20
N GLU A 470 18.92 -9.74 9.48
CA GLU A 470 18.29 -10.49 10.58
C GLU A 470 16.76 -10.41 10.54
N GLU A 471 16.19 -9.41 9.88
CA GLU A 471 14.76 -9.22 9.73
C GLU A 471 14.18 -9.79 8.41
N ARG A 472 15.00 -10.56 7.68
CA ARG A 472 14.51 -11.33 6.52
C ARG A 472 13.43 -12.33 6.91
N VAL A 473 12.43 -12.46 6.07
CA VAL A 473 11.43 -13.54 6.18
C VAL A 473 11.71 -14.64 5.15
N SER A 474 11.14 -15.81 5.34
CA SER A 474 11.24 -16.87 4.33
C SER A 474 10.37 -16.56 3.10
N LEU A 475 10.70 -17.14 1.94
CA LEU A 475 9.87 -17.01 0.74
C LEU A 475 8.42 -17.46 1.00
N ALA A 476 8.25 -18.57 1.73
CA ALA A 476 6.95 -19.07 2.10
C ALA A 476 6.16 -18.12 3.02
N ASP A 477 6.82 -17.40 3.93
CA ASP A 477 6.18 -16.41 4.79
C ASP A 477 5.81 -15.14 4.00
N ALA A 478 6.68 -14.70 3.09
CA ALA A 478 6.41 -13.54 2.24
C ALA A 478 5.23 -13.79 1.27
N ILE A 479 5.17 -14.98 0.63
CA ILE A 479 4.01 -15.37 -0.19
C ILE A 479 2.75 -15.43 0.67
N ALA A 480 2.81 -16.04 1.86
CA ALA A 480 1.67 -16.12 2.77
C ALA A 480 1.18 -14.73 3.19
N ALA A 481 2.07 -13.76 3.38
CA ALA A 481 1.70 -12.39 3.74
C ALA A 481 0.95 -11.65 2.60
N PHE A 482 1.31 -11.90 1.32
CA PHE A 482 0.58 -11.38 0.14
C PHE A 482 -0.61 -12.24 -0.31
N THR A 483 -0.93 -13.30 0.39
CA THR A 483 -2.06 -14.19 0.05
C THR A 483 -2.94 -14.42 1.28
N ALA A 484 -2.66 -15.45 2.08
CA ALA A 484 -3.46 -15.81 3.26
C ALA A 484 -3.48 -14.71 4.35
N GLY A 485 -2.37 -14.01 4.58
CA GLY A 485 -2.28 -12.91 5.55
C GLY A 485 -3.12 -11.70 5.15
N SER A 486 -3.03 -11.31 3.88
CA SER A 486 -3.85 -10.23 3.32
C SER A 486 -5.32 -10.62 3.20
N ALA A 487 -5.63 -11.88 2.85
CA ALA A 487 -7.00 -12.40 2.90
C ALA A 487 -7.56 -12.37 4.32
N TYR A 488 -6.75 -12.75 5.33
CA TYR A 488 -7.16 -12.70 6.73
C TYR A 488 -7.51 -11.27 7.18
N VAL A 489 -6.65 -10.30 6.95
CA VAL A 489 -6.92 -8.91 7.35
C VAL A 489 -8.13 -8.32 6.63
N ASN A 490 -8.41 -8.77 5.41
CA ASN A 490 -9.53 -8.34 4.57
C ASN A 490 -10.83 -9.11 4.82
N HIS A 491 -10.86 -10.06 5.77
CA HIS A 491 -12.01 -10.96 6.03
C HIS A 491 -12.46 -11.73 4.78
N TYR A 492 -11.49 -12.22 3.99
CA TYR A 492 -11.70 -13.09 2.84
C TYR A 492 -11.04 -14.46 2.99
N ASP A 493 -10.42 -14.76 4.14
CA ASP A 493 -9.65 -15.99 4.39
C ASP A 493 -10.49 -17.27 4.37
N ASP A 494 -11.79 -17.18 4.52
CA ASP A 494 -12.76 -18.26 4.31
C ASP A 494 -13.06 -18.52 2.82
N GLN A 495 -12.75 -17.57 1.94
CA GLN A 495 -13.09 -17.59 0.51
C GLN A 495 -11.87 -17.67 -0.39
N THR A 496 -10.76 -17.05 -0.03
CA THR A 496 -9.56 -16.86 -0.85
C THR A 496 -8.28 -16.96 -0.03
N GLY A 497 -7.12 -16.59 -0.62
CA GLY A 497 -5.82 -16.51 0.06
C GLY A 497 -5.08 -17.83 0.19
N SER A 498 -5.73 -18.96 -0.07
CA SER A 498 -5.12 -20.29 -0.16
C SER A 498 -5.86 -21.16 -1.16
N ILE A 499 -5.19 -22.18 -1.69
CA ILE A 499 -5.77 -23.16 -2.64
C ILE A 499 -6.30 -24.33 -1.83
N GLU A 500 -7.58 -24.26 -1.47
CA GLU A 500 -8.28 -25.26 -0.68
C GLU A 500 -9.66 -25.58 -1.29
N LEU A 501 -10.16 -26.79 -1.07
CA LEU A 501 -11.46 -27.22 -1.58
C LEU A 501 -12.59 -26.29 -1.11
N GLY A 502 -13.43 -25.86 -2.05
CA GLY A 502 -14.57 -24.98 -1.82
C GLY A 502 -14.25 -23.48 -1.84
N LYS A 503 -12.98 -23.09 -1.75
CA LYS A 503 -12.59 -21.68 -1.91
C LYS A 503 -12.74 -21.22 -3.38
N ALA A 504 -12.84 -19.93 -3.56
CA ALA A 504 -12.84 -19.32 -4.89
C ALA A 504 -11.53 -19.63 -5.61
N ALA A 505 -11.62 -19.89 -6.90
CA ALA A 505 -10.47 -20.09 -7.75
C ALA A 505 -9.86 -18.74 -8.15
N ASP A 506 -9.37 -18.01 -7.15
CA ASP A 506 -8.56 -16.81 -7.32
C ASP A 506 -7.09 -17.23 -7.33
N LEU A 507 -6.48 -17.27 -8.52
CA LEU A 507 -5.20 -17.90 -8.75
C LEU A 507 -4.28 -16.99 -9.59
N VAL A 508 -2.97 -17.16 -9.43
CA VAL A 508 -1.95 -16.59 -10.32
C VAL A 508 -1.06 -17.70 -10.86
N VAL A 509 -0.78 -17.65 -12.16
CA VAL A 509 0.14 -18.55 -12.85
C VAL A 509 1.39 -17.75 -13.20
N LEU A 510 2.55 -18.20 -12.73
CA LEU A 510 3.84 -17.60 -13.05
C LEU A 510 4.58 -18.43 -14.10
N ASP A 511 5.45 -17.77 -14.87
CA ASP A 511 6.26 -18.37 -15.95
C ASP A 511 7.24 -19.45 -15.45
N ARG A 512 7.58 -19.44 -14.15
CA ARG A 512 8.54 -20.34 -13.51
C ARG A 512 8.19 -20.65 -12.06
N ASN A 513 8.77 -21.74 -11.51
CA ASN A 513 8.65 -22.06 -10.09
C ASN A 513 9.62 -21.20 -9.27
N ILE A 514 9.13 -20.15 -8.64
CA ILE A 514 9.93 -19.19 -7.86
C ILE A 514 10.66 -19.78 -6.64
N PHE A 515 10.34 -21.01 -6.22
CA PHE A 515 11.07 -21.72 -5.17
C PHE A 515 12.38 -22.35 -5.67
N GLU A 516 12.56 -22.46 -6.98
CA GLU A 516 13.73 -23.06 -7.63
C GLU A 516 14.73 -22.02 -8.14
N PHE A 517 14.39 -20.74 -8.09
CA PHE A 517 15.20 -19.64 -8.60
C PHE A 517 15.59 -18.65 -7.50
N ALA A 518 16.78 -18.07 -7.62
CA ALA A 518 17.31 -17.14 -6.63
C ALA A 518 16.63 -15.75 -6.69
N SER A 519 16.10 -15.35 -7.85
CA SER A 519 15.49 -14.05 -8.09
C SER A 519 14.00 -14.18 -8.34
N VAL A 520 13.21 -13.89 -7.31
CA VAL A 520 11.73 -13.99 -7.37
C VAL A 520 11.16 -12.92 -8.30
N GLY A 521 11.71 -11.72 -8.26
CA GLY A 521 11.26 -10.59 -9.05
C GLY A 521 11.53 -10.70 -10.57
N ASP A 522 12.29 -11.73 -11.02
CA ASP A 522 12.47 -12.00 -12.45
C ASP A 522 11.35 -12.89 -13.02
N ALA A 523 10.47 -13.40 -12.18
CA ALA A 523 9.30 -14.15 -12.64
C ALA A 523 8.23 -13.19 -13.20
N THR A 524 7.44 -13.70 -14.16
CA THR A 524 6.37 -12.94 -14.78
C THR A 524 5.01 -13.61 -14.58
N VAL A 525 3.97 -12.79 -14.45
CA VAL A 525 2.59 -13.27 -14.39
C VAL A 525 2.13 -13.63 -15.81
N LEU A 526 1.80 -14.89 -16.01
CA LEU A 526 1.23 -15.39 -17.28
C LEU A 526 -0.29 -15.29 -17.30
N ALA A 527 -0.92 -15.54 -16.15
CA ALA A 527 -2.37 -15.45 -16.04
C ALA A 527 -2.79 -15.10 -14.61
N THR A 528 -3.85 -14.33 -14.50
CA THR A 528 -4.59 -14.07 -13.27
C THR A 528 -6.02 -14.56 -13.44
N ILE A 529 -6.46 -15.42 -12.53
CA ILE A 529 -7.79 -16.02 -12.53
C ILE A 529 -8.55 -15.52 -11.31
N ILE A 530 -9.77 -15.08 -11.50
CA ILE A 530 -10.68 -14.61 -10.44
C ILE A 530 -12.00 -15.36 -10.57
N ASP A 531 -12.45 -16.04 -9.51
CA ASP A 531 -13.63 -16.91 -9.53
C ASP A 531 -13.62 -17.91 -10.70
N GLY A 532 -12.45 -18.45 -11.04
CA GLY A 532 -12.29 -19.43 -12.11
C GLY A 532 -12.23 -18.85 -13.54
N GLU A 533 -12.43 -17.57 -13.70
CA GLU A 533 -12.39 -16.88 -15.00
C GLU A 533 -11.05 -16.15 -15.19
N PHE A 534 -10.51 -16.17 -16.41
CA PHE A 534 -9.27 -15.45 -16.72
C PHE A 534 -9.53 -13.93 -16.75
N ALA A 535 -9.06 -13.24 -15.73
CA ALA A 535 -9.07 -11.79 -15.66
C ALA A 535 -7.90 -11.14 -16.41
N PHE A 536 -6.77 -11.88 -16.55
CA PHE A 536 -5.61 -11.48 -17.33
C PHE A 536 -4.93 -12.70 -17.94
N ARG A 537 -4.48 -12.58 -19.19
CA ARG A 537 -3.54 -13.51 -19.87
C ARG A 537 -2.47 -12.68 -20.57
N SER A 538 -1.19 -13.00 -20.37
CA SER A 538 -0.10 -12.35 -21.10
C SER A 538 -0.07 -12.83 -22.55
N ASP A 539 0.46 -12.02 -23.48
CA ASP A 539 0.61 -12.39 -24.91
C ASP A 539 1.56 -13.58 -25.11
N GLU A 540 2.46 -13.82 -24.15
CA GLU A 540 3.38 -14.96 -24.14
C GLU A 540 2.74 -16.24 -23.58
N SER A 541 1.54 -16.13 -23.03
CA SER A 541 0.82 -17.25 -22.48
C SER A 541 0.16 -18.06 -23.60
N ARG A 542 0.77 -19.21 -23.96
CA ARG A 542 0.01 -20.35 -24.51
C ARG A 542 -0.69 -21.13 -23.38
N VAL A 543 -1.02 -20.41 -22.29
CA VAL A 543 -1.76 -20.93 -21.13
C VAL A 543 -3.25 -20.79 -21.40
#